data_883afd4f755df44870202f905c2e7b89
#
_entry.id   883afd4f755df44870202f905c2e7b89
#
_cell.length_a   1.000
_cell.length_b   1.000
_cell.length_c   1.000
_cell.angle_alpha   90.00
_cell.angle_beta   90.00
_cell.angle_gamma   90.00
#
_symmetry.space_group_name_H-M   'P 1'
#
loop_
_entity.id
_entity.type
_entity.pdbx_description
1 polymer ?
#
loop_
_entity_poly.entity_id
_entity_poly.type
_entity_poly.pdbx_seq_one_letter_code
_entity_poly.pdbx_strand_id
1 'polypeptide(L)'
;LGNYLQADSGIKGGLPEESRFVIVGDLNADPQDGDSAQGAIDQLLKYPKLQTAMVPESIGATEASQTQGGINRKHKGDAAQDTSDFNDQSVGNLRLDYVLPSRNLTIRNSGVFWPGTQQPEHQLIEASDHRLVWVDVE
;
A
#
# COMPACT_ATOMS: atom_id res chain seq x y z
N LEU A 1 -10.39 1.04 14.22
CA LEU A 1 -8.94 1.30 14.28
C LEU A 1 -8.63 2.63 14.98
N GLY A 2 -9.34 3.72 14.64
CA GLY A 2 -9.13 5.02 15.28
C GLY A 2 -9.17 4.99 16.81
N ASN A 3 -10.08 4.21 17.37
CA ASN A 3 -10.26 4.11 18.83
C ASN A 3 -9.11 3.36 19.53
N TYR A 4 -8.44 2.42 18.87
CA TYR A 4 -7.27 1.73 19.43
C TYR A 4 -5.99 2.57 19.36
N LEU A 5 -5.93 3.51 18.41
CA LEU A 5 -4.78 4.38 18.21
C LEU A 5 -4.85 5.66 19.08
N GLN A 6 -5.97 5.90 19.76
CA GLN A 6 -6.15 7.04 20.67
C GLN A 6 -6.05 6.57 22.13
N ALA A 7 -5.02 7.01 22.83
CA ALA A 7 -4.84 6.70 24.24
C ALA A 7 -6.00 7.17 25.15
N ASP A 8 -6.79 8.14 24.66
CA ASP A 8 -7.88 8.81 25.42
C ASP A 8 -9.29 8.39 24.94
N SER A 9 -9.43 7.25 24.32
CA SER A 9 -10.72 6.78 23.76
C SER A 9 -11.68 6.19 24.81
N GLY A 10 -11.31 6.13 26.08
CA GLY A 10 -12.08 5.42 27.13
C GLY A 10 -12.07 3.90 26.96
N ILE A 11 -11.45 3.38 25.92
CA ILE A 11 -11.23 1.95 25.71
C ILE A 11 -9.95 1.57 26.46
N LYS A 12 -10.06 0.72 27.47
CA LYS A 12 -8.90 0.15 28.15
C LYS A 12 -8.02 -0.57 27.15
N GLY A 13 -6.78 -0.11 26.96
CA GLY A 13 -5.79 -0.76 26.11
C GLY A 13 -5.45 -0.01 24.82
N GLY A 14 -5.83 1.27 24.66
CA GLY A 14 -5.30 2.13 23.61
C GLY A 14 -3.78 2.28 23.72
N LEU A 15 -3.10 2.49 22.58
CA LEU A 15 -1.68 2.75 22.58
C LEU A 15 -1.37 4.09 23.27
N PRO A 16 -0.33 4.15 24.12
CA PRO A 16 0.19 5.41 24.64
C PRO A 16 0.48 6.40 23.50
N GLU A 17 0.39 7.71 23.80
CA GLU A 17 0.48 8.75 22.78
C GLU A 17 1.77 8.68 21.96
N GLU A 18 2.90 8.41 22.60
CA GLU A 18 4.23 8.33 21.97
C GLU A 18 4.61 6.92 21.50
N SER A 19 3.66 6.00 21.42
CA SER A 19 3.95 4.64 20.95
C SER A 19 4.46 4.67 19.52
N ARG A 20 5.52 3.90 19.28
CA ARG A 20 5.98 3.55 17.94
C ARG A 20 5.26 2.30 17.48
N PHE A 21 4.64 2.35 16.32
CA PHE A 21 3.90 1.21 15.76
C PHE A 21 3.93 1.25 14.23
N VAL A 22 3.61 0.14 13.62
CA VAL A 22 3.42 0.02 12.17
C VAL A 22 2.13 -0.75 11.91
N ILE A 23 1.30 -0.24 11.00
CA ILE A 23 0.15 -0.97 10.47
C ILE A 23 0.62 -1.64 9.17
N VAL A 24 0.43 -2.95 9.08
CA VAL A 24 0.83 -3.74 7.90
C VAL A 24 -0.30 -4.66 7.46
N GLY A 25 -0.42 -4.87 6.16
CA GLY A 25 -1.30 -5.88 5.60
C GLY A 25 -1.97 -5.48 4.31
N ASP A 26 -2.67 -6.44 3.75
CA ASP A 26 -3.67 -6.22 2.72
C ASP A 26 -4.90 -5.57 3.36
N LEU A 27 -5.17 -4.31 2.98
CA LEU A 27 -6.31 -3.54 3.49
C LEU A 27 -7.47 -3.51 2.48
N ASN A 28 -7.31 -4.17 1.34
CA ASN A 28 -8.33 -4.38 0.31
C ASN A 28 -9.02 -3.07 -0.14
N ALA A 29 -8.29 -1.98 -0.17
CA ALA A 29 -8.81 -0.68 -0.56
C ALA A 29 -7.74 0.18 -1.22
N ASP A 30 -7.95 0.49 -2.49
CA ASP A 30 -7.15 1.47 -3.24
C ASP A 30 -7.68 2.88 -2.98
N PRO A 31 -6.80 3.92 -2.91
CA PRO A 31 -7.22 5.31 -2.66
C PRO A 31 -8.02 5.94 -3.81
N GLN A 32 -7.86 5.47 -5.05
CA GLN A 32 -8.36 6.12 -6.25
C GLN A 32 -9.09 5.19 -7.21
N ASP A 33 -8.73 3.92 -7.22
CA ASP A 33 -9.16 2.95 -8.22
C ASP A 33 -9.83 1.73 -7.58
N GLY A 34 -10.30 0.78 -8.39
CA GLY A 34 -10.97 -0.42 -7.92
C GLY A 34 -12.42 -0.21 -7.51
N ASP A 35 -12.94 -1.16 -6.75
CA ASP A 35 -14.34 -1.25 -6.36
C ASP A 35 -14.58 -1.14 -4.84
N SER A 36 -13.55 -0.80 -4.07
CA SER A 36 -13.67 -0.57 -2.64
C SER A 36 -14.55 0.67 -2.35
N ALA A 37 -15.13 0.73 -1.14
CA ALA A 37 -15.90 1.89 -0.74
C ALA A 37 -15.03 3.15 -0.79
N GLN A 38 -15.52 4.19 -1.47
CA GLN A 38 -14.78 5.43 -1.67
C GLN A 38 -14.32 6.03 -0.33
N GLY A 39 -13.04 6.33 -0.22
CA GLY A 39 -12.44 6.90 0.97
C GLY A 39 -12.24 5.90 2.13
N ALA A 40 -12.44 4.61 1.91
CA ALA A 40 -12.25 3.61 2.96
C ALA A 40 -10.84 3.66 3.54
N ILE A 41 -9.83 3.63 2.70
CA ILE A 41 -8.41 3.69 3.10
C ILE A 41 -7.99 5.08 3.59
N ASP A 42 -8.68 6.14 3.19
CA ASP A 42 -8.41 7.52 3.60
C ASP A 42 -8.43 7.69 5.13
N GLN A 43 -9.21 6.88 5.83
CA GLN A 43 -9.24 6.87 7.30
C GLN A 43 -7.86 6.61 7.91
N LEU A 44 -7.02 5.84 7.22
CA LEU A 44 -5.64 5.59 7.61
C LEU A 44 -4.68 6.57 6.94
N LEU A 45 -4.79 6.76 5.62
CA LEU A 45 -3.85 7.61 4.87
C LEU A 45 -3.90 9.08 5.32
N LYS A 46 -5.03 9.54 5.86
CA LYS A 46 -5.18 10.89 6.42
C LYS A 46 -5.07 10.95 7.94
N TYR A 47 -4.74 9.82 8.59
CA TYR A 47 -4.63 9.78 10.05
C TYR A 47 -3.35 10.50 10.52
N PRO A 48 -3.46 11.51 11.42
CA PRO A 48 -2.34 12.40 11.75
C PRO A 48 -1.13 11.72 12.41
N LYS A 49 -1.33 10.54 13.03
CA LYS A 49 -0.26 9.78 13.69
C LYS A 49 0.48 8.82 12.76
N LEU A 50 0.08 8.71 11.48
CA LEU A 50 0.74 7.86 10.48
C LEU A 50 1.61 8.69 9.54
N GLN A 51 2.69 8.08 9.07
CA GLN A 51 3.51 8.58 7.97
C GLN A 51 3.01 7.98 6.67
N THR A 52 2.57 8.84 5.75
CA THR A 52 2.01 8.43 4.45
C THR A 52 2.63 9.19 3.28
N ALA A 53 3.60 10.07 3.56
CA ALA A 53 4.23 10.90 2.54
C ALA A 53 5.20 10.12 1.62
N MET A 54 5.83 9.07 2.13
CA MET A 54 6.68 8.18 1.34
C MET A 54 5.86 6.94 0.99
N VAL A 55 5.46 6.85 -0.26
CA VAL A 55 4.70 5.71 -0.79
C VAL A 55 5.67 4.72 -1.40
N PRO A 56 5.64 3.43 -1.02
CA PRO A 56 6.43 2.40 -1.69
C PRO A 56 6.08 2.28 -3.16
N GLU A 57 7.08 2.11 -4.03
CA GLU A 57 6.94 2.08 -5.49
C GLU A 57 7.79 0.97 -6.10
N SER A 58 7.45 0.60 -7.35
CA SER A 58 8.23 -0.32 -8.16
C SER A 58 8.18 0.03 -9.65
N ILE A 59 9.25 -0.31 -10.35
CA ILE A 59 9.28 -0.19 -11.81
C ILE A 59 8.40 -1.25 -12.48
N GLY A 60 8.34 -2.45 -11.91
CA GLY A 60 7.56 -3.56 -12.47
C GLY A 60 6.06 -3.30 -12.49
N ALA A 61 5.52 -2.60 -11.48
CA ALA A 61 4.11 -2.20 -11.48
C ALA A 61 3.79 -1.26 -12.65
N THR A 62 4.66 -0.27 -12.91
CA THR A 62 4.51 0.62 -14.06
C THR A 62 4.59 -0.15 -15.38
N GLU A 63 5.57 -1.04 -15.56
CA GLU A 63 5.69 -1.88 -16.76
C GLU A 63 4.46 -2.78 -16.94
N ALA A 64 3.98 -3.41 -15.86
CA ALA A 64 2.80 -4.26 -15.88
C ALA A 64 1.57 -3.48 -16.34
N SER A 65 1.27 -2.35 -15.73
CA SER A 65 0.13 -1.50 -16.10
C SER A 65 0.14 -1.11 -17.58
N GLN A 66 1.32 -0.79 -18.13
CA GLN A 66 1.49 -0.41 -19.54
C GLN A 66 1.27 -1.59 -20.49
N THR A 67 1.81 -2.76 -20.16
CA THR A 67 1.78 -3.95 -21.03
C THR A 67 0.46 -4.69 -20.99
N GLN A 68 -0.13 -4.84 -19.83
CA GLN A 68 -1.41 -5.50 -19.61
C GLN A 68 -2.59 -4.66 -20.16
N GLY A 69 -2.56 -3.37 -19.95
CA GLY A 69 -3.57 -2.45 -20.49
C GLY A 69 -4.93 -2.63 -19.82
N GLY A 70 -5.98 -2.90 -20.61
CA GLY A 70 -7.32 -3.13 -20.06
C GLY A 70 -7.84 -1.96 -19.23
N ILE A 71 -8.33 -2.25 -18.01
CA ILE A 71 -8.83 -1.25 -17.06
C ILE A 71 -7.69 -0.37 -16.52
N ASN A 72 -6.45 -0.88 -16.46
CA ASN A 72 -5.28 -0.16 -15.96
C ASN A 72 -5.07 1.19 -16.67
N ARG A 73 -5.44 1.27 -17.96
CA ARG A 73 -5.38 2.54 -18.73
C ARG A 73 -6.34 3.61 -18.27
N LYS A 74 -7.32 3.27 -17.44
CA LYS A 74 -8.35 4.18 -16.91
C LYS A 74 -8.11 4.53 -15.45
N HIS A 75 -7.16 3.86 -14.81
CA HIS A 75 -6.77 4.15 -13.45
C HIS A 75 -6.25 5.57 -13.32
N LYS A 76 -6.50 6.18 -12.16
CA LYS A 76 -6.11 7.55 -11.80
C LYS A 76 -4.93 7.57 -10.85
N GLY A 77 -4.72 6.47 -10.13
CA GLY A 77 -3.58 6.26 -9.26
C GLY A 77 -2.27 6.17 -10.02
N ASP A 78 -1.17 6.34 -9.32
CA ASP A 78 0.15 6.12 -9.86
C ASP A 78 0.44 4.61 -9.91
N ALA A 79 0.54 4.06 -11.11
CA ALA A 79 0.79 2.64 -11.33
C ALA A 79 2.08 2.12 -10.64
N ALA A 80 3.07 2.99 -10.38
CA ALA A 80 4.27 2.60 -9.64
C ALA A 80 3.96 2.13 -8.22
N GLN A 81 2.82 2.54 -7.66
CA GLN A 81 2.38 2.26 -6.29
C GLN A 81 1.50 1.00 -6.17
N ASP A 82 1.14 0.38 -7.30
CA ASP A 82 0.33 -0.83 -7.29
C ASP A 82 1.08 -1.98 -6.60
N THR A 83 0.33 -2.77 -5.85
CA THR A 83 0.84 -3.89 -5.06
C THR A 83 0.17 -5.20 -5.37
N SER A 84 -0.84 -5.20 -6.24
CA SER A 84 -1.58 -6.37 -6.67
C SER A 84 -1.84 -6.35 -8.18
N ASP A 85 -2.01 -7.53 -8.76
CA ASP A 85 -2.11 -7.78 -10.20
C ASP A 85 -3.30 -8.70 -10.45
N PHE A 86 -4.47 -8.09 -10.63
CA PHE A 86 -5.71 -8.82 -10.88
C PHE A 86 -6.10 -8.78 -12.36
N ASN A 87 -7.27 -9.35 -12.66
CA ASN A 87 -7.78 -9.42 -14.02
C ASN A 87 -7.98 -8.02 -14.64
N ASP A 88 -7.26 -7.74 -15.71
CA ASP A 88 -7.27 -6.49 -16.47
C ASP A 88 -8.63 -6.13 -17.10
N GLN A 89 -9.56 -7.06 -17.19
CA GLN A 89 -10.92 -6.82 -17.67
C GLN A 89 -11.88 -6.49 -16.52
N SER A 90 -11.42 -6.53 -15.28
CA SER A 90 -12.24 -6.23 -14.11
C SER A 90 -11.68 -5.06 -13.31
N VAL A 91 -10.82 -5.29 -12.31
CA VAL A 91 -10.25 -4.24 -11.44
C VAL A 91 -8.81 -3.89 -11.76
N GLY A 92 -8.06 -4.77 -12.46
CA GLY A 92 -6.66 -4.53 -12.84
C GLY A 92 -5.71 -4.44 -11.65
N ASN A 93 -4.63 -3.68 -11.84
CA ASN A 93 -3.60 -3.50 -10.83
C ASN A 93 -4.03 -2.43 -9.82
N LEU A 94 -3.85 -2.71 -8.53
CA LEU A 94 -4.30 -1.84 -7.45
C LEU A 94 -3.27 -1.76 -6.32
N ARG A 95 -3.32 -0.68 -5.57
CA ARG A 95 -2.59 -0.54 -4.31
C ARG A 95 -3.43 -1.03 -3.14
N LEU A 96 -3.24 -2.26 -2.70
CA LEU A 96 -4.02 -2.88 -1.63
C LEU A 96 -3.20 -3.19 -0.38
N ASP A 97 -1.88 -3.35 -0.53
CA ASP A 97 -0.97 -3.74 0.53
C ASP A 97 -0.22 -2.52 1.07
N TYR A 98 -0.17 -2.41 2.37
CA TYR A 98 0.33 -1.22 3.04
C TYR A 98 1.32 -1.56 4.15
N VAL A 99 2.33 -0.71 4.29
CA VAL A 99 3.18 -0.59 5.46
C VAL A 99 3.13 0.87 5.90
N LEU A 100 2.44 1.15 7.00
CA LEU A 100 2.14 2.50 7.48
C LEU A 100 2.77 2.72 8.86
N PRO A 101 4.00 3.25 8.93
CA PRO A 101 4.66 3.57 10.19
C PRO A 101 3.99 4.74 10.92
N SER A 102 4.09 4.73 12.25
CA SER A 102 3.74 5.88 13.06
C SER A 102 4.67 7.07 12.75
N ARG A 103 4.16 8.30 12.93
CA ARG A 103 4.85 9.53 12.57
C ARG A 103 6.19 9.75 13.29
N ASN A 104 6.37 9.12 14.45
CA ASN A 104 7.59 9.21 15.26
C ASN A 104 8.65 8.15 14.91
N LEU A 105 8.45 7.39 13.83
CA LEU A 105 9.48 6.56 13.18
C LEU A 105 10.08 7.32 12.00
N THR A 106 11.37 7.16 11.76
CA THR A 106 12.01 7.72 10.56
C THR A 106 12.04 6.67 9.46
N ILE A 107 11.44 6.96 8.31
CA ILE A 107 11.53 6.08 7.14
C ILE A 107 12.86 6.37 6.44
N ARG A 108 13.66 5.33 6.22
CA ARG A 108 14.94 5.39 5.51
C ARG A 108 14.82 5.01 4.05
N ASN A 109 14.03 3.97 3.78
CA ASN A 109 13.80 3.49 2.44
C ASN A 109 12.48 2.72 2.37
N SER A 110 11.93 2.52 1.17
CA SER A 110 10.72 1.73 0.97
C SER A 110 10.65 1.22 -0.47
N GLY A 111 9.82 0.22 -0.72
CA GLY A 111 9.58 -0.28 -2.05
C GLY A 111 8.51 -1.36 -2.11
N VAL A 112 8.10 -1.65 -3.32
CA VAL A 112 7.29 -2.81 -3.67
C VAL A 112 8.19 -3.80 -4.41
N PHE A 113 8.24 -5.04 -3.96
CA PHE A 113 8.94 -6.09 -4.69
C PHE A 113 8.13 -6.53 -5.91
N TRP A 114 8.22 -5.74 -6.93
CA TRP A 114 7.69 -6.02 -8.27
C TRP A 114 8.81 -5.75 -9.27
N PRO A 115 9.71 -6.73 -9.48
CA PRO A 115 10.82 -6.58 -10.42
C PRO A 115 10.30 -6.38 -11.85
N GLY A 116 10.98 -5.51 -12.58
CA GLY A 116 10.71 -5.32 -14.01
C GLY A 116 11.02 -6.58 -14.83
N THR A 117 10.45 -6.65 -16.02
CA THR A 117 10.52 -7.83 -16.91
C THR A 117 11.93 -8.27 -17.29
N GLN A 118 12.91 -7.37 -17.24
CA GLN A 118 14.31 -7.65 -17.56
C GLN A 118 15.14 -8.08 -16.33
N GLN A 119 14.56 -8.05 -15.14
CA GLN A 119 15.26 -8.43 -13.91
C GLN A 119 15.15 -9.95 -13.67
N PRO A 120 16.24 -10.61 -13.23
CA PRO A 120 16.22 -12.08 -13.01
C PRO A 120 15.16 -12.51 -12.00
N GLU A 121 14.85 -11.65 -11.04
CA GLU A 121 13.86 -11.90 -9.98
C GLU A 121 12.41 -11.83 -10.48
N HIS A 122 12.17 -11.38 -11.72
CA HIS A 122 10.82 -11.22 -12.27
C HIS A 122 9.97 -12.51 -12.17
N GLN A 123 10.59 -13.67 -12.38
CA GLN A 123 9.89 -14.94 -12.25
C GLN A 123 9.31 -15.22 -10.86
N LEU A 124 9.78 -14.53 -9.81
CA LEU A 124 9.30 -14.74 -8.44
C LEU A 124 7.91 -14.15 -8.20
N ILE A 125 7.46 -13.21 -9.05
CA ILE A 125 6.13 -12.62 -8.91
C ILE A 125 5.00 -13.58 -9.32
N GLU A 126 5.31 -14.68 -10.02
CA GLU A 126 4.31 -15.69 -10.40
C GLU A 126 3.72 -16.44 -9.20
N ALA A 127 4.35 -16.35 -8.03
CA ALA A 127 3.93 -17.05 -6.82
C ALA A 127 2.64 -16.49 -6.20
N SER A 128 2.26 -15.24 -6.50
CA SER A 128 1.10 -14.55 -5.92
C SER A 128 0.65 -13.41 -6.84
N ASP A 129 -0.61 -13.07 -6.78
CA ASP A 129 -1.19 -11.83 -7.34
C ASP A 129 -0.95 -10.61 -6.46
N HIS A 130 -0.42 -10.77 -5.25
CA HIS A 130 0.08 -9.70 -4.40
C HIS A 130 1.60 -9.60 -4.41
N ARG A 131 2.12 -8.41 -4.12
CA ARG A 131 3.56 -8.09 -4.09
C ARG A 131 3.98 -7.72 -2.67
N LEU A 132 5.20 -8.11 -2.31
CA LEU A 132 5.77 -7.74 -1.01
C LEU A 132 6.00 -6.23 -0.95
N VAL A 133 5.41 -5.58 0.04
CA VAL A 133 5.66 -4.17 0.37
C VAL A 133 6.58 -4.09 1.57
N TRP A 134 7.59 -3.22 1.52
CA TRP A 134 8.54 -3.06 2.61
C TRP A 134 8.87 -1.60 2.89
N VAL A 135 9.19 -1.30 4.14
CA VAL A 135 9.64 0.02 4.61
C VAL A 135 10.72 -0.19 5.66
N ASP A 136 11.87 0.44 5.48
CA ASP A 136 12.93 0.50 6.49
C ASP A 136 12.70 1.67 7.43
N VAL A 137 12.63 1.37 8.72
CA VAL A 137 12.37 2.38 9.76
C VAL A 137 13.41 2.35 10.87
N GLU A 138 13.62 3.50 11.53
CA GLU A 138 14.41 3.64 12.73
C GLU A 138 13.74 4.55 13.78
#